data_2d590049b257490a960ea1e60cf9441a
#
_entry.id   2d590049b257490a960ea1e60cf9441a
#
_cell.length_a   1.000
_cell.length_b   1.000
_cell.length_c   1.000
_cell.angle_alpha   90.00
_cell.angle_beta   90.00
_cell.angle_gamma   90.00
#
_symmetry.space_group_name_H-M   'P 1'
#
loop_
_entity.id
_entity.type
_entity.pdbx_description
1 polymer ?
#
loop_
_entity_poly.entity_id
_entity_poly.type
_entity_poly.pdbx_seq_one_letter_code
_entity_poly.pdbx_strand_id
1 'polypeptide(L)'
;MQLSDLIAMAAPVDVHPERCIRAFSPRATCSKCVQLCPNGSIRIDGGVVSVDTCDGCGRCIQACPHDVFEMDFPAALKMPQDGPLIICCRRHDFSDMPVLAANCLQQFTWLELAILVERFGEVVLFADQTTCADCDFDWFPEGQQMLLERYGLAAYAEKLRVIRESDEMEAYLQAHFGDLNTRRVYMKNQLGHVRQAAEKYTRQSLSGYLDAFRETVHPERALVFEKTQSQTLLLHELYESAPERDPAQEIPLQALTNTHCRFCRSCEKLCPWQAIAIVEEEGRAVLAHHDVLCARCGLCLDICPEHGLHWDRGLTVENIAAPHWRVLAEATARECERCGEIFYTTEEEQTRCAVCRNKY
;
A
#
# COMPACT_ATOMS: atom_id res chain seq x y z
N MET A 1 30.88 -19.11 10.10
CA MET A 1 29.52 -18.69 9.72
C MET A 1 29.23 -19.38 8.40
N GLN A 2 28.28 -20.29 8.37
CA GLN A 2 27.94 -21.05 7.16
C GLN A 2 27.06 -20.20 6.24
N LEU A 3 27.03 -20.51 4.93
CA LEU A 3 26.19 -19.76 3.96
C LEU A 3 24.72 -19.80 4.35
N SER A 4 24.28 -20.89 5.00
CA SER A 4 22.94 -21.05 5.59
C SER A 4 22.64 -20.03 6.69
N ASP A 5 23.65 -19.62 7.47
CA ASP A 5 23.50 -18.66 8.56
C ASP A 5 23.34 -17.23 7.99
N LEU A 6 24.05 -16.94 6.88
CA LEU A 6 23.91 -15.67 6.14
C LEU A 6 22.56 -15.54 5.45
N ILE A 7 22.02 -16.65 4.91
CA ILE A 7 20.71 -16.69 4.27
C ILE A 7 19.60 -16.54 5.33
N ALA A 8 19.77 -17.13 6.52
CA ALA A 8 18.84 -16.99 7.64
C ALA A 8 18.83 -15.59 8.27
N MET A 9 19.92 -14.81 8.09
CA MET A 9 20.02 -13.42 8.58
C MET A 9 19.46 -12.38 7.60
N ALA A 10 19.25 -12.72 6.34
CA ALA A 10 18.60 -11.82 5.39
C ALA A 10 17.10 -11.77 5.71
N ALA A 11 16.57 -10.58 6.00
CA ALA A 11 15.13 -10.41 6.16
C ALA A 11 14.44 -10.82 4.86
N PRO A 12 13.38 -11.65 4.90
CA PRO A 12 12.68 -12.08 3.69
C PRO A 12 11.82 -10.96 3.05
N VAL A 13 12.02 -9.73 3.46
CA VAL A 13 11.30 -8.54 3.00
C VAL A 13 12.29 -7.48 2.53
N ASP A 14 12.09 -6.96 1.34
CA ASP A 14 12.78 -5.77 0.85
C ASP A 14 12.18 -4.54 1.52
N VAL A 15 13.03 -3.65 2.01
CA VAL A 15 12.61 -2.44 2.72
C VAL A 15 13.07 -1.20 1.95
N HIS A 16 12.13 -0.29 1.70
CA HIS A 16 12.32 0.98 1.01
C HIS A 16 12.08 2.14 1.99
N PRO A 17 13.04 2.47 2.88
CA PRO A 17 12.85 3.46 3.94
C PRO A 17 12.52 4.85 3.39
N GLU A 18 13.03 5.18 2.20
CA GLU A 18 12.82 6.42 1.46
C GLU A 18 11.34 6.64 1.08
N ARG A 19 10.54 5.57 1.01
CA ARG A 19 9.09 5.63 0.75
C ARG A 19 8.28 5.89 2.01
N CYS A 20 8.92 5.87 3.19
CA CYS A 20 8.21 6.04 4.45
C CYS A 20 7.86 7.52 4.69
N ILE A 21 6.59 7.80 4.99
CA ILE A 21 6.16 9.16 5.31
C ILE A 21 6.90 9.78 6.51
N ARG A 22 7.42 8.94 7.42
CA ARG A 22 8.22 9.41 8.55
C ARG A 22 9.65 9.81 8.15
N ALA A 23 10.18 9.26 7.06
CA ALA A 23 11.43 9.74 6.47
C ALA A 23 11.23 11.11 5.81
N PHE A 24 10.04 11.35 5.22
CA PHE A 24 9.70 12.62 4.59
C PHE A 24 9.44 13.73 5.60
N SER A 25 8.74 13.45 6.71
CA SER A 25 8.39 14.49 7.69
C SER A 25 8.55 13.99 9.12
N PRO A 26 9.32 14.72 9.97
CA PRO A 26 9.46 14.41 11.39
C PRO A 26 8.17 14.57 12.19
N ARG A 27 7.15 15.25 11.62
CA ARG A 27 5.82 15.42 12.23
C ARG A 27 4.89 14.26 11.95
N ALA A 28 5.22 13.39 10.98
CA ALA A 28 4.40 12.22 10.68
C ALA A 28 4.42 11.24 11.86
N THR A 29 3.23 10.76 12.27
CA THR A 29 3.06 9.87 13.44
C THR A 29 2.77 8.41 13.05
N CYS A 30 2.70 8.11 11.75
CA CYS A 30 2.37 6.78 11.26
C CYS A 30 3.26 5.68 11.89
N SER A 31 2.62 4.64 12.43
CA SER A 31 3.27 3.47 13.05
C SER A 31 2.56 2.15 12.72
N LYS A 32 1.74 2.12 11.65
CA LYS A 32 0.90 0.96 11.29
C LYS A 32 1.70 -0.34 11.17
N CYS A 33 2.84 -0.31 10.47
CA CYS A 33 3.70 -1.48 10.29
C CYS A 33 4.30 -1.99 11.61
N VAL A 34 4.68 -1.08 12.52
CA VAL A 34 5.19 -1.44 13.85
C VAL A 34 4.12 -2.11 14.70
N GLN A 35 2.90 -1.56 14.68
CA GLN A 35 1.77 -2.07 15.48
C GLN A 35 1.28 -3.45 15.00
N LEU A 36 1.38 -3.73 13.70
CA LEU A 36 0.90 -4.99 13.11
C LEU A 36 1.96 -6.08 13.02
N CYS A 37 3.23 -5.77 13.30
CA CYS A 37 4.28 -6.78 13.31
C CYS A 37 4.15 -7.68 14.55
N PRO A 38 3.87 -8.98 14.39
CA PRO A 38 3.66 -9.88 15.54
C PRO A 38 4.93 -10.10 16.36
N ASN A 39 6.09 -10.01 15.71
CA ASN A 39 7.38 -10.26 16.34
C ASN A 39 8.06 -8.98 16.87
N GLY A 40 7.43 -7.79 16.66
CA GLY A 40 8.05 -6.52 17.02
C GLY A 40 9.37 -6.24 16.27
N SER A 41 9.54 -6.83 15.08
CA SER A 41 10.78 -6.77 14.28
C SER A 41 11.00 -5.44 13.60
N ILE A 42 9.97 -4.57 13.50
CA ILE A 42 10.03 -3.31 12.77
C ILE A 42 10.26 -2.16 13.74
N ARG A 43 11.25 -1.34 13.43
CA ARG A 43 11.55 -0.10 14.17
C ARG A 43 11.55 1.09 13.22
N ILE A 44 11.23 2.26 13.77
CA ILE A 44 11.29 3.53 13.04
C ILE A 44 12.06 4.53 13.94
N ASP A 45 13.33 4.72 13.63
CA ASP A 45 14.20 5.60 14.39
C ASP A 45 14.67 6.78 13.52
N GLY A 46 14.40 8.01 13.98
CA GLY A 46 14.74 9.21 13.21
C GLY A 46 14.11 9.28 11.80
N GLY A 47 12.98 8.57 11.59
CA GLY A 47 12.33 8.47 10.27
C GLY A 47 12.84 7.31 9.41
N VAL A 48 13.87 6.59 9.83
CA VAL A 48 14.41 5.43 9.12
C VAL A 48 13.71 4.16 9.60
N VAL A 49 13.18 3.40 8.66
CA VAL A 49 12.56 2.09 8.91
C VAL A 49 13.63 1.02 8.84
N SER A 50 13.69 0.17 9.84
CA SER A 50 14.56 -1.01 9.88
C SER A 50 13.77 -2.25 10.28
N VAL A 51 14.21 -3.40 9.81
CA VAL A 51 13.63 -4.71 10.13
C VAL A 51 14.74 -5.61 10.66
N ASP A 52 14.56 -6.11 11.88
CA ASP A 52 15.50 -7.04 12.50
C ASP A 52 15.13 -8.50 12.11
N THR A 53 14.86 -9.37 13.08
CA THR A 53 14.47 -10.76 12.83
C THR A 53 13.06 -10.84 12.23
N CYS A 54 12.92 -11.25 10.97
CA CYS A 54 11.66 -11.32 10.25
C CYS A 54 11.32 -12.75 9.82
N ASP A 55 10.08 -13.18 10.05
CA ASP A 55 9.57 -14.50 9.62
C ASP A 55 8.90 -14.47 8.23
N GLY A 56 8.76 -13.29 7.63
CA GLY A 56 8.16 -13.14 6.30
C GLY A 56 6.65 -13.29 6.26
N CYS A 57 5.94 -12.94 7.34
CA CYS A 57 4.48 -13.07 7.40
C CYS A 57 3.71 -12.10 6.48
N GLY A 58 4.32 -10.98 6.02
CA GLY A 58 3.72 -10.03 5.07
C GLY A 58 2.74 -9.01 5.67
N ARG A 59 2.45 -9.02 6.98
CA ARG A 59 1.49 -8.08 7.60
C ARG A 59 1.87 -6.61 7.42
N CYS A 60 3.16 -6.31 7.39
CA CYS A 60 3.65 -4.94 7.15
C CYS A 60 3.32 -4.43 5.75
N ILE A 61 3.27 -5.32 4.75
CA ILE A 61 2.86 -5.00 3.37
C ILE A 61 1.39 -4.59 3.36
N GLN A 62 0.52 -5.39 4.00
CA GLN A 62 -0.92 -5.08 4.12
C GLN A 62 -1.18 -3.74 4.82
N ALA A 63 -0.32 -3.38 5.77
CA ALA A 63 -0.48 -2.19 6.60
C ALA A 63 0.00 -0.90 5.94
N CYS A 64 1.00 -0.99 5.08
CA CYS A 64 1.72 0.19 4.56
C CYS A 64 1.07 0.72 3.28
N PRO A 65 0.52 1.95 3.26
CA PRO A 65 -0.05 2.54 2.05
C PRO A 65 1.01 3.15 1.11
N HIS A 66 2.31 2.93 1.38
CA HIS A 66 3.43 3.56 0.68
C HIS A 66 4.42 2.57 0.10
N ASP A 67 4.09 1.28 0.09
CA ASP A 67 4.92 0.20 -0.45
C ASP A 67 6.37 0.23 0.08
N VAL A 68 6.49 0.53 1.39
CA VAL A 68 7.80 0.50 2.09
C VAL A 68 8.36 -0.91 2.16
N PHE A 69 7.48 -1.91 2.12
CA PHE A 69 7.82 -3.32 2.23
C PHE A 69 7.38 -4.05 0.96
N GLU A 70 8.27 -4.86 0.39
CA GLU A 70 8.02 -5.63 -0.82
C GLU A 70 8.54 -7.06 -0.64
N MET A 71 7.84 -8.04 -1.23
CA MET A 71 8.24 -9.45 -1.22
C MET A 71 8.03 -10.07 -2.61
N ASP A 72 7.28 -11.16 -2.69
CA ASP A 72 7.18 -11.99 -3.91
C ASP A 72 6.29 -11.42 -5.04
N PHE A 73 5.63 -10.27 -4.85
CA PHE A 73 4.77 -9.68 -5.89
C PHE A 73 5.50 -9.40 -7.22
N PRO A 74 6.73 -8.80 -7.23
CA PRO A 74 7.47 -8.63 -8.48
C PRO A 74 7.86 -9.94 -9.15
N ALA A 75 8.06 -11.01 -8.37
CA ALA A 75 8.29 -12.35 -8.91
C ALA A 75 7.01 -12.91 -9.55
N ALA A 76 5.85 -12.72 -8.91
CA ALA A 76 4.55 -13.11 -9.47
C ALA A 76 4.28 -12.44 -10.82
N LEU A 77 4.58 -11.15 -10.96
CA LEU A 77 4.42 -10.43 -12.22
C LEU A 77 5.28 -10.96 -13.38
N LYS A 78 6.37 -11.66 -13.09
CA LYS A 78 7.28 -12.23 -14.10
C LYS A 78 6.94 -13.65 -14.53
N MET A 79 5.92 -14.24 -13.91
CA MET A 79 5.48 -15.59 -14.27
C MET A 79 4.95 -15.63 -15.71
N PRO A 80 5.11 -16.77 -16.42
CA PRO A 80 4.50 -16.97 -17.73
C PRO A 80 2.99 -16.86 -17.68
N GLN A 81 2.39 -16.29 -18.73
CA GLN A 81 0.93 -16.10 -18.84
C GLN A 81 0.20 -17.26 -19.52
N ASP A 82 0.77 -18.45 -19.51
CA ASP A 82 0.27 -19.62 -20.24
C ASP A 82 -0.85 -20.38 -19.47
N GLY A 83 -1.48 -19.72 -18.49
CA GLY A 83 -2.55 -20.30 -17.69
C GLY A 83 -2.76 -19.57 -16.37
N PRO A 84 -3.57 -20.14 -15.46
CA PRO A 84 -3.83 -19.55 -14.15
C PRO A 84 -2.54 -19.43 -13.31
N LEU A 85 -2.41 -18.35 -12.58
CA LEU A 85 -1.34 -18.20 -11.61
C LEU A 85 -1.72 -18.92 -10.30
N ILE A 86 -0.91 -19.89 -9.91
CA ILE A 86 -1.09 -20.60 -8.64
C ILE A 86 -0.06 -20.12 -7.62
N ILE A 87 -0.53 -19.71 -6.46
CA ILE A 87 0.31 -19.24 -5.36
C ILE A 87 0.06 -20.10 -4.13
N CYS A 88 1.12 -20.62 -3.53
CA CYS A 88 1.05 -21.36 -2.27
C CYS A 88 2.04 -20.82 -1.24
N CYS A 89 1.81 -21.10 0.04
CA CYS A 89 2.78 -20.82 1.09
C CYS A 89 3.96 -21.79 0.98
N ARG A 90 5.20 -21.31 1.12
CA ARG A 90 6.44 -22.12 1.07
C ARG A 90 6.53 -23.22 2.11
N ARG A 91 5.65 -23.26 3.11
CA ARG A 91 5.57 -24.35 4.09
C ARG A 91 4.99 -25.64 3.48
N HIS A 92 4.36 -25.53 2.30
CA HIS A 92 3.93 -26.68 1.53
C HIS A 92 5.05 -27.19 0.65
N ASP A 93 5.22 -28.48 0.62
CA ASP A 93 6.17 -29.13 -0.29
C ASP A 93 5.50 -29.39 -1.65
N PHE A 94 5.64 -28.42 -2.55
CA PHE A 94 5.18 -28.51 -3.94
C PHE A 94 6.34 -28.51 -4.93
N SER A 95 7.47 -29.11 -4.55
CA SER A 95 8.68 -29.12 -5.37
C SER A 95 8.46 -29.63 -6.82
N ASP A 96 7.40 -30.38 -7.06
CA ASP A 96 7.07 -30.98 -8.37
C ASP A 96 5.90 -30.27 -9.09
N MET A 97 5.40 -29.13 -8.58
CA MET A 97 4.20 -28.45 -9.11
C MET A 97 4.50 -27.07 -9.71
N PRO A 98 3.74 -26.62 -10.74
CA PRO A 98 3.91 -25.32 -11.38
C PRO A 98 3.27 -24.20 -10.54
N VAL A 99 3.77 -23.97 -9.34
CA VAL A 99 3.22 -23.01 -8.40
C VAL A 99 4.27 -21.98 -7.99
N LEU A 100 3.84 -20.77 -7.69
CA LEU A 100 4.67 -19.77 -7.04
C LEU A 100 4.67 -20.04 -5.53
N ALA A 101 5.79 -20.52 -5.00
CA ALA A 101 5.97 -20.68 -3.57
C ALA A 101 6.31 -19.33 -2.93
N ALA A 102 5.32 -18.69 -2.32
CA ALA A 102 5.47 -17.43 -1.61
C ALA A 102 5.84 -17.66 -0.14
N ASN A 103 6.48 -16.71 0.51
CA ASN A 103 6.79 -16.81 1.93
C ASN A 103 5.52 -17.01 2.78
N CYS A 104 4.50 -16.22 2.51
CA CYS A 104 3.15 -16.36 3.05
C CYS A 104 2.16 -15.71 2.10
N LEU A 105 0.94 -16.23 1.99
CA LEU A 105 -0.09 -15.62 1.16
C LEU A 105 -0.48 -14.22 1.62
N GLN A 106 -0.34 -13.90 2.90
CA GLN A 106 -0.65 -12.59 3.48
C GLN A 106 0.20 -11.44 2.93
N GLN A 107 1.26 -11.71 2.22
CA GLN A 107 2.08 -10.69 1.58
C GLN A 107 1.43 -10.05 0.36
N PHE A 108 0.43 -10.71 -0.24
CA PHE A 108 -0.31 -10.16 -1.38
C PHE A 108 -1.50 -9.35 -0.88
N THR A 109 -1.53 -8.07 -1.17
CA THR A 109 -2.69 -7.22 -0.90
C THR A 109 -3.84 -7.57 -1.85
N TRP A 110 -5.07 -7.23 -1.48
CA TRP A 110 -6.24 -7.41 -2.36
C TRP A 110 -6.05 -6.71 -3.72
N LEU A 111 -5.36 -5.56 -3.72
CA LEU A 111 -5.06 -4.78 -4.93
C LEU A 111 -4.05 -5.52 -5.81
N GLU A 112 -2.97 -6.05 -5.24
CA GLU A 112 -2.00 -6.85 -5.98
C GLU A 112 -2.64 -8.13 -6.53
N LEU A 113 -3.53 -8.77 -5.79
CA LEU A 113 -4.29 -9.93 -6.28
C LEU A 113 -5.20 -9.55 -7.44
N ALA A 114 -5.86 -8.36 -7.41
CA ALA A 114 -6.64 -7.88 -8.55
C ALA A 114 -5.77 -7.66 -9.79
N ILE A 115 -4.59 -7.06 -9.64
CA ILE A 115 -3.63 -6.86 -10.73
C ILE A 115 -3.18 -8.23 -11.31
N LEU A 116 -2.93 -9.21 -10.44
CA LEU A 116 -2.58 -10.55 -10.89
C LEU A 116 -3.74 -11.24 -11.62
N VAL A 117 -4.98 -11.07 -11.16
CA VAL A 117 -6.17 -11.57 -11.86
C VAL A 117 -6.32 -10.91 -13.24
N GLU A 118 -6.12 -9.59 -13.33
CA GLU A 118 -6.13 -8.89 -14.63
C GLU A 118 -5.09 -9.47 -15.58
N ARG A 119 -3.90 -9.76 -15.07
CA ARG A 119 -2.78 -10.26 -15.87
C ARG A 119 -2.92 -11.72 -16.31
N PHE A 120 -3.39 -12.60 -15.42
CA PHE A 120 -3.39 -14.06 -15.62
C PHE A 120 -4.78 -14.63 -15.94
N GLY A 121 -5.83 -13.81 -15.82
CA GLY A 121 -7.21 -14.23 -16.00
C GLY A 121 -7.81 -15.00 -14.82
N GLU A 122 -7.01 -15.81 -14.11
CA GLU A 122 -7.37 -16.51 -12.87
C GLU A 122 -6.16 -16.61 -11.94
N VAL A 123 -6.40 -16.42 -10.64
CA VAL A 123 -5.40 -16.62 -9.59
C VAL A 123 -5.93 -17.65 -8.59
N VAL A 124 -5.12 -18.66 -8.30
CA VAL A 124 -5.45 -19.70 -7.33
C VAL A 124 -4.56 -19.56 -6.11
N LEU A 125 -5.16 -19.36 -4.94
CA LEU A 125 -4.49 -19.37 -3.66
C LEU A 125 -4.67 -20.73 -3.00
N PHE A 126 -3.58 -21.46 -2.83
CA PHE A 126 -3.61 -22.71 -2.08
C PHE A 126 -3.24 -22.46 -0.63
N ALA A 127 -4.22 -22.64 0.24
CA ALA A 127 -4.13 -22.40 1.68
C ALA A 127 -4.64 -23.61 2.46
N ASP A 128 -3.84 -24.67 2.51
CA ASP A 128 -4.19 -25.91 3.22
C ASP A 128 -4.53 -25.64 4.68
N GLN A 129 -5.65 -26.20 5.13
CA GLN A 129 -6.19 -26.00 6.48
C GLN A 129 -5.19 -26.39 7.56
N THR A 130 -4.47 -27.49 7.39
CA THR A 130 -3.53 -28.00 8.41
C THR A 130 -2.31 -27.10 8.58
N THR A 131 -1.77 -26.61 7.47
CA THR A 131 -0.57 -25.75 7.49
C THR A 131 -0.89 -24.32 7.90
N CYS A 132 -2.06 -23.80 7.52
CA CYS A 132 -2.47 -22.44 7.87
C CYS A 132 -3.07 -22.30 9.27
N ALA A 133 -3.54 -23.38 9.89
CA ALA A 133 -4.10 -23.37 11.24
C ALA A 133 -3.12 -22.83 12.30
N ASP A 134 -1.83 -23.10 12.12
CA ASP A 134 -0.79 -22.60 13.03
C ASP A 134 -0.47 -21.10 12.85
N CYS A 135 -1.06 -20.44 11.85
CA CYS A 135 -0.69 -19.08 11.45
C CYS A 135 -1.65 -17.99 11.93
N ASP A 136 -2.73 -18.28 12.68
CA ASP A 136 -3.80 -17.34 13.11
C ASP A 136 -4.46 -16.55 11.96
N PHE A 137 -4.33 -17.00 10.69
CA PHE A 137 -4.76 -16.28 9.48
C PHE A 137 -5.35 -17.20 8.41
N ASP A 138 -6.04 -18.24 8.84
CA ASP A 138 -6.74 -19.16 7.94
C ASP A 138 -7.86 -18.47 7.10
N TRP A 139 -8.40 -17.36 7.59
CA TRP A 139 -9.42 -16.55 6.92
C TRP A 139 -8.88 -15.61 5.82
N PHE A 140 -7.57 -15.45 5.71
CA PHE A 140 -6.98 -14.42 4.85
C PHE A 140 -7.39 -14.55 3.36
N PRO A 141 -7.34 -15.74 2.71
CA PRO A 141 -7.68 -15.83 1.30
C PRO A 141 -9.10 -15.39 0.97
N GLU A 142 -10.09 -15.85 1.73
CA GLU A 142 -11.50 -15.47 1.60
C GLU A 142 -11.72 -14.01 1.98
N GLY A 143 -10.96 -13.52 2.95
CA GLY A 143 -10.94 -12.11 3.33
C GLY A 143 -10.53 -11.20 2.16
N GLN A 144 -9.60 -11.64 1.30
CA GLN A 144 -9.21 -10.88 0.11
C GLN A 144 -10.33 -10.87 -0.95
N GLN A 145 -11.03 -11.98 -1.15
CA GLN A 145 -12.23 -12.02 -2.02
C GLN A 145 -13.30 -11.05 -1.52
N MET A 146 -13.62 -11.09 -0.25
CA MET A 146 -14.58 -10.15 0.37
C MET A 146 -14.14 -8.68 0.22
N LEU A 147 -12.85 -8.39 0.30
CA LEU A 147 -12.35 -7.04 0.07
C LEU A 147 -12.55 -6.63 -1.39
N LEU A 148 -12.22 -7.49 -2.36
CA LEU A 148 -12.46 -7.21 -3.78
C LEU A 148 -13.94 -6.88 -4.04
N GLU A 149 -14.87 -7.66 -3.50
CA GLU A 149 -16.31 -7.40 -3.60
C GLU A 149 -16.68 -6.05 -2.99
N ARG A 150 -16.17 -5.74 -1.78
CA ARG A 150 -16.43 -4.47 -1.09
C ARG A 150 -15.86 -3.25 -1.83
N TYR A 151 -14.82 -3.45 -2.64
CA TYR A 151 -14.27 -2.42 -3.52
C TYR A 151 -14.94 -2.38 -4.91
N GLY A 152 -16.05 -3.09 -5.11
CA GLY A 152 -16.77 -3.09 -6.40
C GLY A 152 -16.06 -3.88 -7.50
N LEU A 153 -15.20 -4.80 -7.13
CA LEU A 153 -14.40 -5.65 -8.03
C LEU A 153 -14.84 -7.13 -7.95
N ALA A 154 -16.15 -7.38 -7.90
CA ALA A 154 -16.73 -8.72 -7.79
C ALA A 154 -16.25 -9.66 -8.92
N ALA A 155 -16.15 -9.17 -10.16
CA ALA A 155 -15.65 -9.96 -11.28
C ALA A 155 -14.20 -10.44 -11.10
N TYR A 156 -13.39 -9.73 -10.31
CA TYR A 156 -12.05 -10.17 -9.94
C TYR A 156 -12.09 -11.16 -8.77
N ALA A 157 -13.00 -10.97 -7.82
CA ALA A 157 -13.21 -11.89 -6.71
C ALA A 157 -13.61 -13.29 -7.20
N GLU A 158 -14.47 -13.39 -8.22
CA GLU A 158 -14.87 -14.65 -8.86
C GLU A 158 -13.70 -15.40 -9.53
N LYS A 159 -12.68 -14.68 -9.98
CA LYS A 159 -11.47 -15.22 -10.60
C LYS A 159 -10.32 -15.46 -9.62
N LEU A 160 -10.50 -15.05 -8.37
CA LEU A 160 -9.60 -15.37 -7.27
C LEU A 160 -10.11 -16.62 -6.55
N ARG A 161 -9.57 -17.77 -6.93
CA ARG A 161 -9.98 -19.07 -6.38
C ARG A 161 -9.18 -19.40 -5.12
N VAL A 162 -9.87 -19.91 -4.10
CA VAL A 162 -9.22 -20.45 -2.89
C VAL A 162 -9.42 -21.97 -2.86
N ILE A 163 -8.32 -22.70 -2.76
CA ILE A 163 -8.32 -24.17 -2.59
C ILE A 163 -7.73 -24.50 -1.22
N ARG A 164 -8.42 -25.34 -0.47
CA ARG A 164 -8.06 -25.71 0.91
C ARG A 164 -7.62 -27.17 1.05
N GLU A 165 -8.04 -28.02 0.15
CA GLU A 165 -7.78 -29.46 0.21
C GLU A 165 -6.74 -29.86 -0.84
N SER A 166 -5.78 -30.70 -0.43
CA SER A 166 -4.71 -31.18 -1.33
C SER A 166 -5.24 -31.97 -2.51
N ASP A 167 -6.26 -32.82 -2.30
CA ASP A 167 -6.88 -33.61 -3.36
C ASP A 167 -7.57 -32.72 -4.41
N GLU A 168 -8.23 -31.63 -3.97
CA GLU A 168 -8.83 -30.65 -4.89
C GLU A 168 -7.73 -29.92 -5.70
N MET A 169 -6.61 -29.58 -5.04
CA MET A 169 -5.48 -28.96 -5.70
C MET A 169 -4.84 -29.86 -6.74
N GLU A 170 -4.65 -31.14 -6.43
CA GLU A 170 -4.13 -32.12 -7.39
C GLU A 170 -5.06 -32.28 -8.60
N ALA A 171 -6.38 -32.38 -8.36
CA ALA A 171 -7.37 -32.44 -9.42
C ALA A 171 -7.36 -31.19 -10.31
N TYR A 172 -7.25 -30.01 -9.69
CA TYR A 172 -7.13 -28.73 -10.40
C TYR A 172 -5.88 -28.70 -11.29
N LEU A 173 -4.72 -29.08 -10.74
CA LEU A 173 -3.46 -29.14 -11.48
C LEU A 173 -3.52 -30.10 -12.66
N GLN A 174 -4.11 -31.28 -12.45
CA GLN A 174 -4.26 -32.28 -13.51
C GLN A 174 -5.17 -31.78 -14.64
N ALA A 175 -6.25 -31.07 -14.31
CA ALA A 175 -7.19 -30.52 -15.28
C ALA A 175 -6.56 -29.41 -16.15
N HIS A 176 -5.70 -28.55 -15.57
CA HIS A 176 -5.17 -27.37 -16.25
C HIS A 176 -3.80 -27.60 -16.90
N PHE A 177 -2.98 -28.46 -16.34
CA PHE A 177 -1.59 -28.66 -16.79
C PHE A 177 -1.31 -30.06 -17.37
N GLY A 178 -2.29 -30.95 -17.40
CA GLY A 178 -2.19 -32.26 -18.08
C GLY A 178 -1.00 -33.13 -17.65
N ASP A 179 -0.36 -33.83 -18.61
CA ASP A 179 0.71 -34.80 -18.37
C ASP A 179 2.01 -34.16 -17.80
N LEU A 180 2.74 -34.97 -17.03
CA LEU A 180 4.02 -34.67 -16.34
C LEU A 180 5.11 -34.01 -17.21
N ASN A 181 5.07 -34.15 -18.53
CA ASN A 181 6.04 -33.52 -19.43
C ASN A 181 5.85 -32.01 -19.56
N THR A 182 4.62 -31.55 -19.55
CA THR A 182 4.29 -30.09 -19.52
C THR A 182 4.70 -29.50 -18.17
N ARG A 183 4.53 -30.25 -17.08
CA ARG A 183 5.02 -29.92 -15.74
C ARG A 183 6.54 -29.71 -15.72
N ARG A 184 7.33 -30.56 -16.36
CA ARG A 184 8.80 -30.43 -16.41
C ARG A 184 9.28 -29.20 -17.16
N VAL A 185 8.65 -28.80 -18.24
CA VAL A 185 8.99 -27.60 -19.01
C VAL A 185 8.66 -26.36 -18.20
N TYR A 186 7.48 -26.34 -17.57
CA TYR A 186 7.06 -25.25 -16.69
C TYR A 186 8.00 -25.12 -15.49
N MET A 187 8.33 -26.21 -14.79
CA MET A 187 9.27 -26.25 -13.68
C MET A 187 10.68 -25.77 -14.06
N LYS A 188 11.16 -26.13 -15.24
CA LYS A 188 12.49 -25.70 -15.71
C LYS A 188 12.56 -24.19 -15.94
N ASN A 189 11.47 -23.60 -16.41
CA ASN A 189 11.33 -22.16 -16.56
C ASN A 189 11.22 -21.47 -15.20
N GLN A 190 10.45 -22.04 -14.27
CA GLN A 190 10.29 -21.54 -12.90
C GLN A 190 11.61 -21.53 -12.12
N LEU A 191 12.36 -22.63 -12.13
CA LEU A 191 13.67 -22.73 -11.46
C LEU A 191 14.68 -21.70 -12.00
N GLY A 192 14.61 -21.41 -13.30
CA GLY A 192 15.42 -20.35 -13.91
C GLY A 192 15.10 -18.96 -13.34
N HIS A 193 13.83 -18.66 -13.14
CA HIS A 193 13.37 -17.37 -12.60
C HIS A 193 13.59 -17.24 -11.09
N VAL A 194 13.35 -18.32 -10.32
CA VAL A 194 13.66 -18.35 -8.86
C VAL A 194 15.15 -18.18 -8.62
N ARG A 195 15.99 -18.81 -9.44
CA ARG A 195 17.45 -18.64 -9.35
C ARG A 195 17.88 -17.21 -9.68
N GLN A 196 17.30 -16.59 -10.71
CA GLN A 196 17.57 -15.18 -11.05
C GLN A 196 17.04 -14.22 -9.98
N ALA A 197 15.87 -14.51 -9.40
CA ALA A 197 15.32 -13.74 -8.29
C ALA A 197 16.20 -13.86 -7.03
N ALA A 198 16.66 -15.08 -6.70
CA ALA A 198 17.57 -15.30 -5.58
C ALA A 198 18.93 -14.63 -5.78
N GLU A 199 19.48 -14.66 -7.00
CA GLU A 199 20.74 -13.96 -7.34
C GLU A 199 20.58 -12.44 -7.29
N LYS A 200 19.43 -11.91 -7.71
CA LYS A 200 19.09 -10.48 -7.60
C LYS A 200 18.87 -10.07 -6.16
N TYR A 201 18.16 -10.90 -5.39
CA TYR A 201 17.90 -10.70 -3.96
C TYR A 201 19.20 -10.63 -3.15
N THR A 202 20.13 -11.58 -3.39
CA THR A 202 21.45 -11.58 -2.72
C THR A 202 22.27 -10.33 -3.08
N ARG A 203 22.19 -9.85 -4.32
CA ARG A 203 22.89 -8.62 -4.74
C ARG A 203 22.25 -7.35 -4.17
N GLN A 204 20.92 -7.25 -4.15
CA GLN A 204 20.20 -6.09 -3.61
C GLN A 204 20.32 -6.00 -2.08
N SER A 205 20.23 -7.12 -1.37
CA SER A 205 20.43 -7.14 0.09
C SER A 205 21.87 -6.77 0.48
N LEU A 206 22.86 -7.20 -0.29
CA LEU A 206 24.25 -6.80 -0.08
C LEU A 206 24.49 -5.33 -0.44
N SER A 207 23.88 -4.82 -1.51
CA SER A 207 24.01 -3.39 -1.88
C SER A 207 23.28 -2.50 -0.86
N GLY A 208 22.08 -2.85 -0.44
CA GLY A 208 21.35 -2.13 0.60
C GLY A 208 22.09 -2.10 1.96
N TYR A 209 22.74 -3.21 2.33
CA TYR A 209 23.57 -3.25 3.54
C TYR A 209 24.83 -2.40 3.41
N LEU A 210 25.46 -2.40 2.24
CA LEU A 210 26.64 -1.57 1.94
C LEU A 210 26.26 -0.10 1.82
N ASP A 211 25.08 0.21 1.31
CA ASP A 211 24.56 1.59 1.19
C ASP A 211 24.15 2.13 2.57
N ALA A 212 23.47 1.33 3.40
CA ALA A 212 23.20 1.66 4.81
C ALA A 212 24.48 1.84 5.62
N PHE A 213 25.51 1.03 5.35
CA PHE A 213 26.84 1.20 5.98
C PHE A 213 27.53 2.48 5.50
N ARG A 214 27.43 2.83 4.21
CA ARG A 214 27.92 4.10 3.65
C ARG A 214 27.18 5.31 4.20
N GLU A 215 25.87 5.23 4.40
CA GLU A 215 25.04 6.31 4.97
C GLU A 215 25.34 6.54 6.46
N THR A 216 25.69 5.48 7.21
CA THR A 216 26.14 5.61 8.62
C THR A 216 27.48 6.36 8.71
N VAL A 217 28.30 6.29 7.67
CA VAL A 217 29.63 6.96 7.59
C VAL A 217 29.51 8.37 6.96
N HIS A 218 28.42 8.67 6.25
CA HIS A 218 28.17 9.97 5.61
C HIS A 218 26.74 10.47 5.89
N PRO A 219 26.49 11.05 7.09
CA PRO A 219 25.17 11.51 7.50
C PRO A 219 24.62 12.72 6.69
N GLU A 220 25.36 13.20 5.69
CA GLU A 220 25.03 14.41 4.93
C GLU A 220 24.01 14.18 3.79
N ARG A 221 23.63 12.93 3.51
CA ARG A 221 22.59 12.63 2.53
C ARG A 221 21.24 12.56 3.23
N ALA A 222 20.49 13.66 3.17
CA ALA A 222 19.08 13.65 3.48
C ALA A 222 18.39 12.58 2.63
N LEU A 223 17.67 11.66 3.27
CA LEU A 223 16.80 10.71 2.57
C LEU A 223 15.82 11.49 1.70
N VAL A 224 15.86 11.28 0.41
CA VAL A 224 14.91 11.86 -0.53
C VAL A 224 13.68 10.96 -0.55
N PHE A 225 12.51 11.52 -0.24
CA PHE A 225 11.26 10.79 -0.30
C PHE A 225 11.02 10.31 -1.74
N GLU A 226 11.01 8.99 -1.93
CA GLU A 226 10.66 8.38 -3.20
C GLU A 226 9.13 8.19 -3.25
N LYS A 227 8.48 8.95 -4.12
CA LYS A 227 7.03 8.90 -4.30
C LYS A 227 6.66 7.68 -5.14
N THR A 228 5.93 6.74 -4.54
CA THR A 228 5.28 5.66 -5.28
C THR A 228 3.91 6.09 -5.78
N GLN A 229 3.32 5.32 -6.68
CA GLN A 229 1.95 5.52 -7.11
C GLN A 229 1.00 5.23 -5.94
N SER A 230 0.01 6.10 -5.74
CA SER A 230 -1.01 5.88 -4.71
C SER A 230 -1.80 4.60 -4.98
N GLN A 231 -2.05 3.78 -3.96
CA GLN A 231 -2.92 2.60 -4.08
C GLN A 231 -4.31 2.97 -4.62
N THR A 232 -4.79 4.16 -4.32
CA THR A 232 -6.07 4.66 -4.82
C THR A 232 -6.03 4.99 -6.32
N LEU A 233 -4.86 5.40 -6.82
CA LEU A 233 -4.66 5.60 -8.26
C LEU A 233 -4.63 4.25 -9.01
N LEU A 234 -3.98 3.24 -8.45
CA LEU A 234 -4.04 1.88 -9.00
C LEU A 234 -5.46 1.30 -9.00
N LEU A 235 -6.24 1.59 -7.95
CA LEU A 235 -7.65 1.21 -7.90
C LEU A 235 -8.47 1.92 -8.99
N HIS A 236 -8.20 3.22 -9.25
CA HIS A 236 -8.81 3.96 -10.34
C HIS A 236 -8.51 3.30 -11.70
N GLU A 237 -7.25 2.95 -11.96
CA GLU A 237 -6.85 2.25 -13.19
C GLU A 237 -7.56 0.90 -13.35
N LEU A 238 -7.71 0.13 -12.26
CA LEU A 238 -8.50 -1.11 -12.27
C LEU A 238 -9.99 -0.86 -12.57
N TYR A 239 -10.55 0.25 -12.08
CA TYR A 239 -11.93 0.61 -12.40
C TYR A 239 -12.12 0.96 -13.88
N GLU A 240 -11.12 1.48 -14.55
CA GLU A 240 -11.19 1.71 -16.00
C GLU A 240 -11.30 0.39 -16.77
N SER A 241 -10.66 -0.67 -16.28
CA SER A 241 -10.68 -2.02 -16.88
C SER A 241 -11.86 -2.88 -16.42
N ALA A 242 -12.49 -2.57 -15.29
CA ALA A 242 -13.57 -3.38 -14.71
C ALA A 242 -14.85 -3.32 -15.54
N PRO A 243 -15.42 -4.48 -15.96
CA PRO A 243 -16.52 -4.52 -16.94
C PRO A 243 -17.83 -3.93 -16.42
N GLU A 244 -18.20 -4.22 -15.18
CA GLU A 244 -19.43 -3.73 -14.55
C GLU A 244 -19.20 -3.41 -13.08
N ARG A 245 -19.67 -2.27 -12.62
CA ARG A 245 -19.61 -1.82 -11.23
C ARG A 245 -20.81 -0.94 -10.90
N ASP A 246 -21.25 -0.96 -9.65
CA ASP A 246 -22.25 -0.03 -9.15
C ASP A 246 -21.55 1.28 -8.71
N PRO A 247 -21.77 2.40 -9.39
CA PRO A 247 -21.17 3.68 -9.03
C PRO A 247 -21.53 4.16 -7.62
N ALA A 248 -22.70 3.79 -7.12
CA ALA A 248 -23.21 4.18 -5.82
C ALA A 248 -22.71 3.28 -4.67
N GLN A 249 -22.05 2.16 -4.99
CA GLN A 249 -21.53 1.26 -3.98
C GLN A 249 -20.53 1.99 -3.06
N GLU A 250 -20.76 1.94 -1.74
CA GLU A 250 -19.78 2.41 -0.76
C GLU A 250 -18.60 1.47 -0.69
N ILE A 251 -17.38 2.05 -0.68
CA ILE A 251 -16.13 1.32 -0.56
C ILE A 251 -15.45 1.62 0.78
N PRO A 252 -14.60 0.72 1.31
CA PRO A 252 -13.99 0.88 2.64
C PRO A 252 -12.81 1.88 2.63
N LEU A 253 -12.97 3.00 1.93
CA LEU A 253 -12.06 4.13 1.93
C LEU A 253 -12.74 5.36 2.51
N GLN A 254 -12.14 5.94 3.54
CA GLN A 254 -12.67 7.15 4.16
C GLN A 254 -12.35 8.40 3.35
N ALA A 255 -13.28 9.34 3.33
CA ALA A 255 -13.10 10.65 2.75
C ALA A 255 -12.36 11.57 3.73
N LEU A 256 -11.46 12.41 3.22
CA LEU A 256 -10.93 13.52 4.00
C LEU A 256 -12.00 14.61 4.13
N THR A 257 -12.25 15.06 5.35
CA THR A 257 -13.21 16.14 5.65
C THR A 257 -12.55 17.24 6.47
N ASN A 258 -13.21 18.37 6.56
CA ASN A 258 -12.75 19.51 7.32
C ASN A 258 -13.87 20.10 8.17
N THR A 259 -13.57 20.42 9.44
CA THR A 259 -14.47 21.12 10.35
C THR A 259 -14.07 22.57 10.57
N HIS A 260 -12.77 22.87 10.49
CA HIS A 260 -12.25 24.21 10.71
C HIS A 260 -10.95 24.42 9.96
N CYS A 261 -10.90 25.41 9.07
CA CYS A 261 -9.72 25.73 8.28
C CYS A 261 -9.39 27.22 8.36
N ARG A 262 -8.12 27.55 8.62
CA ARG A 262 -7.60 28.93 8.56
C ARG A 262 -6.82 29.23 7.29
N PHE A 263 -6.84 28.36 6.32
CA PHE A 263 -6.17 28.48 5.00
C PHE A 263 -4.66 28.76 5.08
N CYS A 264 -3.96 28.13 6.05
CA CYS A 264 -2.53 28.31 6.27
C CYS A 264 -1.63 27.59 5.26
N ARG A 265 -2.18 26.84 4.33
CA ARG A 265 -1.49 26.08 3.26
C ARG A 265 -0.53 24.98 3.74
N SER A 266 -0.43 24.68 5.03
CA SER A 266 0.51 23.66 5.53
C SER A 266 0.22 22.28 4.93
N CYS A 267 -1.03 21.86 4.87
CA CYS A 267 -1.44 20.58 4.29
C CYS A 267 -1.21 20.49 2.77
N GLU A 268 -1.40 21.61 2.04
CA GLU A 268 -1.11 21.70 0.60
C GLU A 268 0.40 21.59 0.33
N LYS A 269 1.22 22.40 1.02
CA LYS A 269 2.67 22.48 0.79
C LYS A 269 3.42 21.21 1.18
N LEU A 270 2.92 20.49 2.19
CA LEU A 270 3.58 19.30 2.72
C LEU A 270 2.95 18.00 2.23
N CYS A 271 1.94 18.03 1.33
CA CYS A 271 1.37 16.83 0.75
C CYS A 271 2.31 16.27 -0.34
N PRO A 272 2.95 15.09 -0.15
CA PRO A 272 3.86 14.55 -1.15
C PRO A 272 3.16 14.16 -2.46
N TRP A 273 1.86 13.85 -2.38
CA TRP A 273 1.03 13.46 -3.53
C TRP A 273 0.27 14.62 -4.18
N GLN A 274 0.42 15.83 -3.64
CA GLN A 274 -0.31 17.02 -4.13
C GLN A 274 -1.83 16.78 -4.23
N ALA A 275 -2.35 15.98 -3.30
CA ALA A 275 -3.77 15.64 -3.23
C ALA A 275 -4.63 16.72 -2.54
N ILE A 276 -4.03 17.80 -2.05
CA ILE A 276 -4.70 18.93 -1.42
C ILE A 276 -4.25 20.20 -2.12
N ALA A 277 -5.19 21.06 -2.45
CA ALA A 277 -4.95 22.34 -3.07
C ALA A 277 -5.76 23.45 -2.38
N ILE A 278 -5.20 24.67 -2.33
CA ILE A 278 -5.92 25.88 -1.97
C ILE A 278 -5.88 26.82 -3.16
N VAL A 279 -7.05 27.05 -3.74
CA VAL A 279 -7.24 27.96 -4.86
C VAL A 279 -7.80 29.27 -4.33
N GLU A 280 -7.19 30.39 -4.73
CA GLU A 280 -7.60 31.75 -4.34
C GLU A 280 -8.01 32.51 -5.59
N GLU A 281 -9.27 32.94 -5.64
CA GLU A 281 -9.84 33.72 -6.76
C GLU A 281 -10.81 34.77 -6.23
N GLU A 282 -10.72 36.00 -6.74
CA GLU A 282 -11.66 37.09 -6.51
C GLU A 282 -12.06 37.31 -5.04
N GLY A 283 -11.09 37.20 -4.11
CA GLY A 283 -11.33 37.36 -2.68
C GLY A 283 -11.99 36.18 -1.98
N ARG A 284 -11.98 35.02 -2.63
CA ARG A 284 -12.38 33.71 -2.05
C ARG A 284 -11.20 32.77 -2.02
N ALA A 285 -11.20 31.85 -1.10
CA ALA A 285 -10.28 30.72 -1.06
C ALA A 285 -11.07 29.42 -0.91
N VAL A 286 -10.66 28.40 -1.66
CA VAL A 286 -11.26 27.06 -1.64
C VAL A 286 -10.19 26.07 -1.26
N LEU A 287 -10.40 25.31 -0.20
CA LEU A 287 -9.62 24.13 0.13
C LEU A 287 -10.27 22.92 -0.57
N ALA A 288 -9.52 22.27 -1.43
CA ALA A 288 -9.99 21.09 -2.18
C ALA A 288 -9.08 19.88 -1.97
N HIS A 289 -9.64 18.70 -2.11
CA HIS A 289 -8.96 17.41 -1.98
C HIS A 289 -9.28 16.51 -3.17
N HIS A 290 -8.26 15.79 -3.65
CA HIS A 290 -8.38 14.82 -4.73
C HIS A 290 -8.22 13.40 -4.18
N ASP A 291 -9.34 12.66 -4.12
CA ASP A 291 -9.40 11.37 -3.43
C ASP A 291 -8.51 10.28 -4.06
N VAL A 292 -8.33 10.30 -5.40
CA VAL A 292 -7.50 9.34 -6.13
C VAL A 292 -6.00 9.59 -5.94
N LEU A 293 -5.56 10.83 -5.87
CA LEU A 293 -4.15 11.16 -5.64
C LEU A 293 -3.72 10.89 -4.19
N CYS A 294 -4.67 10.81 -3.26
CA CYS A 294 -4.40 10.70 -1.84
C CYS A 294 -3.97 9.28 -1.44
N ALA A 295 -2.73 9.11 -0.95
CA ALA A 295 -2.24 7.86 -0.39
C ALA A 295 -2.70 7.58 1.06
N ARG A 296 -3.55 8.41 1.65
CA ARG A 296 -4.12 8.25 3.01
C ARG A 296 -3.08 8.10 4.12
N CYS A 297 -1.96 8.81 3.97
CA CYS A 297 -0.83 8.76 4.91
C CYS A 297 -1.12 9.43 6.26
N GLY A 298 -2.11 10.30 6.34
CA GLY A 298 -2.46 11.03 7.56
C GLY A 298 -1.60 12.26 7.85
N LEU A 299 -0.55 12.54 7.07
CA LEU A 299 0.36 13.67 7.34
C LEU A 299 -0.39 14.99 7.45
N CYS A 300 -1.38 15.24 6.61
CA CYS A 300 -2.17 16.49 6.65
C CYS A 300 -2.93 16.65 7.96
N LEU A 301 -3.33 15.57 8.62
CA LEU A 301 -3.95 15.58 9.94
C LEU A 301 -2.91 15.94 11.02
N ASP A 302 -1.73 15.28 10.97
CA ASP A 302 -0.66 15.46 11.95
C ASP A 302 -0.10 16.90 11.96
N ILE A 303 -0.07 17.55 10.79
CA ILE A 303 0.50 18.91 10.65
C ILE A 303 -0.53 20.02 10.74
N CYS A 304 -1.82 19.71 10.76
CA CYS A 304 -2.86 20.73 10.82
C CYS A 304 -2.85 21.45 12.19
N PRO A 305 -2.53 22.73 12.24
CA PRO A 305 -2.44 23.44 13.52
C PRO A 305 -3.78 23.66 14.20
N GLU A 306 -4.88 23.55 13.45
CA GLU A 306 -6.25 23.67 13.96
C GLU A 306 -6.89 22.31 14.22
N HIS A 307 -6.19 21.20 13.90
CA HIS A 307 -6.75 19.83 13.96
C HIS A 307 -8.11 19.70 13.26
N GLY A 308 -8.35 20.52 12.24
CA GLY A 308 -9.63 20.59 11.53
C GLY A 308 -9.80 19.53 10.45
N LEU A 309 -8.74 18.79 10.07
CA LEU A 309 -8.81 17.72 9.09
C LEU A 309 -8.99 16.38 9.78
N HIS A 310 -9.89 15.55 9.27
CA HIS A 310 -10.14 14.20 9.80
C HIS A 310 -10.71 13.28 8.73
N TRP A 311 -10.59 11.97 8.96
CA TRP A 311 -11.23 10.97 8.14
C TRP A 311 -12.67 10.77 8.61
N ASP A 312 -13.60 10.76 7.66
CA ASP A 312 -15.03 10.59 7.93
C ASP A 312 -15.59 9.55 6.94
N ARG A 313 -16.80 9.66 6.53
CA ARG A 313 -17.60 8.73 5.71
C ARG A 313 -16.81 7.98 4.65
N GLY A 314 -17.33 6.80 4.26
CA GLY A 314 -16.84 6.03 3.12
C GLY A 314 -16.97 6.81 1.80
N LEU A 315 -16.06 6.53 0.89
CA LEU A 315 -16.19 6.94 -0.50
C LEU A 315 -17.06 5.92 -1.25
N THR A 316 -17.58 6.32 -2.41
CA THR A 316 -18.22 5.42 -3.35
C THR A 316 -17.27 5.02 -4.47
N VAL A 317 -17.64 4.00 -5.25
CA VAL A 317 -16.94 3.62 -6.48
C VAL A 317 -16.80 4.82 -7.41
N GLU A 318 -17.86 5.63 -7.55
CA GLU A 318 -17.88 6.82 -8.41
C GLU A 318 -16.80 7.84 -8.01
N ASN A 319 -16.55 8.04 -6.72
CA ASN A 319 -15.52 8.99 -6.25
C ASN A 319 -14.11 8.63 -6.74
N ILE A 320 -13.88 7.37 -7.02
CA ILE A 320 -12.58 6.86 -7.50
C ILE A 320 -12.60 6.67 -9.02
N ALA A 321 -13.72 6.19 -9.59
CA ALA A 321 -13.85 5.92 -11.03
C ALA A 321 -13.93 7.21 -11.86
N ALA A 322 -14.57 8.26 -11.34
CA ALA A 322 -14.68 9.58 -11.96
C ALA A 322 -14.02 10.65 -11.07
N PRO A 323 -12.68 10.69 -11.03
CA PRO A 323 -11.96 11.52 -10.08
C PRO A 323 -12.16 13.02 -10.32
N HIS A 324 -12.40 13.74 -9.24
CA HIS A 324 -12.55 15.19 -9.24
C HIS A 324 -12.03 15.81 -7.95
N TRP A 325 -11.79 17.11 -8.00
CA TRP A 325 -11.46 17.88 -6.79
C TRP A 325 -12.71 18.12 -5.97
N ARG A 326 -12.73 17.62 -4.76
CA ARG A 326 -13.85 17.77 -3.83
C ARG A 326 -13.56 18.91 -2.87
N VAL A 327 -14.47 19.86 -2.78
CA VAL A 327 -14.37 21.03 -1.89
C VAL A 327 -14.50 20.57 -0.43
N LEU A 328 -13.55 20.95 0.40
CA LEU A 328 -13.53 20.70 1.85
C LEU A 328 -13.93 21.92 2.66
N ALA A 329 -13.57 23.11 2.20
CA ALA A 329 -13.91 24.37 2.84
C ALA A 329 -13.85 25.53 1.84
N GLU A 330 -14.67 26.53 2.04
CA GLU A 330 -14.64 27.82 1.34
C GLU A 330 -14.50 28.94 2.37
N ALA A 331 -13.77 30.00 2.00
CA ALA A 331 -13.55 31.15 2.84
C ALA A 331 -13.57 32.44 2.04
N THR A 332 -13.83 33.56 2.71
CA THR A 332 -13.73 34.92 2.16
C THR A 332 -12.51 35.63 2.67
N ALA A 333 -11.90 36.46 1.81
CA ALA A 333 -10.82 37.33 2.20
C ALA A 333 -11.32 38.48 3.09
N ARG A 334 -10.59 38.76 4.16
CA ARG A 334 -10.83 39.88 5.04
C ARG A 334 -9.53 40.60 5.41
N GLU A 335 -9.60 41.87 5.63
CA GLU A 335 -8.49 42.64 6.15
C GLU A 335 -8.49 42.57 7.69
N CYS A 336 -7.32 42.29 8.28
CA CYS A 336 -7.16 42.19 9.71
C CYS A 336 -7.17 43.59 10.36
N GLU A 337 -8.11 43.86 11.26
CA GLU A 337 -8.23 45.15 11.96
C GLU A 337 -6.96 45.56 12.73
N ARG A 338 -6.08 44.61 13.09
CA ARG A 338 -4.87 44.89 13.87
C ARG A 338 -3.62 45.12 13.02
N CYS A 339 -3.41 44.35 11.93
CA CYS A 339 -2.19 44.44 11.15
C CYS A 339 -2.40 44.80 9.67
N GLY A 340 -3.63 44.95 9.21
CA GLY A 340 -3.95 45.25 7.81
C GLY A 340 -3.71 44.12 6.79
N GLU A 341 -3.22 42.96 7.23
CA GLU A 341 -2.97 41.84 6.33
C GLU A 341 -4.26 41.13 5.92
N ILE A 342 -4.32 40.72 4.68
CA ILE A 342 -5.45 39.90 4.18
C ILE A 342 -5.33 38.49 4.74
N PHE A 343 -6.44 37.97 5.23
CA PHE A 343 -6.57 36.58 5.68
C PHE A 343 -7.90 36.00 5.23
N TYR A 344 -7.95 34.66 5.13
CA TYR A 344 -9.15 33.92 4.74
C TYR A 344 -9.82 33.35 6.00
N THR A 345 -11.13 33.44 6.07
CA THR A 345 -11.94 32.91 7.18
C THR A 345 -13.29 32.40 6.71
N THR A 346 -13.74 31.33 7.36
CA THR A 346 -15.11 30.77 7.23
C THR A 346 -16.09 31.47 8.17
N GLU A 347 -15.59 32.24 9.13
CA GLU A 347 -16.40 32.92 10.17
C GLU A 347 -16.66 34.39 9.81
N GLU A 348 -17.91 34.73 9.68
CA GLU A 348 -18.29 36.12 9.33
C GLU A 348 -17.90 37.18 10.37
N GLU A 349 -17.85 36.80 11.64
CA GLU A 349 -17.55 37.72 12.75
C GLU A 349 -16.05 37.89 13.02
N GLN A 350 -15.20 37.10 12.33
CA GLN A 350 -13.77 37.14 12.57
C GLN A 350 -13.12 38.39 11.95
N THR A 351 -12.65 39.33 12.77
CA THR A 351 -12.00 40.59 12.33
C THR A 351 -10.48 40.56 12.45
N ARG A 352 -9.88 39.51 13.04
CA ARG A 352 -8.43 39.40 13.24
C ARG A 352 -7.87 38.10 12.68
N CYS A 353 -6.73 38.20 12.01
CA CYS A 353 -6.01 37.02 11.52
C CYS A 353 -5.51 36.13 12.68
N ALA A 354 -5.18 34.87 12.39
CA ALA A 354 -4.73 33.90 13.39
C ALA A 354 -3.50 34.36 14.20
N VAL A 355 -2.57 35.07 13.55
CA VAL A 355 -1.36 35.61 14.21
C VAL A 355 -1.74 36.70 15.22
N CYS A 356 -2.70 37.56 14.87
CA CYS A 356 -3.12 38.68 15.73
C CYS A 356 -4.09 38.27 16.85
N ARG A 357 -4.81 37.16 16.68
CA ARG A 357 -5.62 36.54 17.75
C ARG A 357 -4.77 35.98 18.88
N ASN A 358 -3.62 35.38 18.53
CA ASN A 358 -2.73 34.69 19.48
C ASN A 358 -1.64 35.59 20.09
N LYS A 359 -1.57 36.85 19.68
CA LYS A 359 -0.68 37.85 20.31
C LYS A 359 -1.47 38.63 21.35
N TYR A 360 -1.27 38.30 22.62
CA TYR A 360 -1.68 39.11 23.78
C TYR A 360 -0.95 40.45 23.83
#